data_867d3df6edbc62e8c24c4e5743be79e7
#
_entry.id   867d3df6edbc62e8c24c4e5743be79e7
#
_cell.length_a   1.000
_cell.length_b   1.000
_cell.length_c   1.000
_cell.angle_alpha   90.00
_cell.angle_beta   90.00
_cell.angle_gamma   90.00
#
_symmetry.space_group_name_H-M   'P 1'
#
loop_
_entity.id
_entity.type
_entity.pdbx_description
1 polymer ?
#
loop_
_entity_poly.entity_id
_entity_poly.type
_entity_poly.pdbx_seq_one_letter_code
_entity_poly.pdbx_strand_id
1 'polypeptide(L)'
;HQPSDYVLSVSEENQMERQAKEMVKKVLKAPTTAEFDYKTFRYFKLNGIGTIIGTVDSQNSFGAMIRSNFKVQFDCNDNMKPIHMSFEGNEIF
;
A
#
# COMPACT_ATOMS: atom_id res chain seq x y z
N HIS A 1 13.83 -22.34 -5.51
CA HIS A 1 12.99 -21.29 -4.92
C HIS A 1 12.71 -21.58 -3.47
N GLN A 2 12.76 -20.56 -2.66
CA GLN A 2 12.40 -20.64 -1.27
C GLN A 2 10.89 -20.43 -1.13
N PRO A 3 10.19 -21.21 -0.29
CA PRO A 3 8.77 -20.93 -0.04
C PRO A 3 8.55 -19.49 0.42
N SER A 4 9.51 -18.90 1.13
CA SER A 4 9.44 -17.52 1.60
C SER A 4 9.40 -16.48 0.46
N ASP A 5 9.76 -16.85 -0.77
CA ASP A 5 9.65 -15.95 -1.92
C ASP A 5 8.21 -15.77 -2.38
N TYR A 6 7.28 -16.60 -1.90
CA TYR A 6 5.89 -16.59 -2.34
C TYR A 6 4.90 -16.50 -1.19
N VAL A 7 5.37 -16.50 0.04
CA VAL A 7 4.51 -16.47 1.23
C VAL A 7 4.95 -15.32 2.13
N LEU A 8 4.02 -14.44 2.46
CA LEU A 8 4.27 -13.33 3.37
C LEU A 8 4.09 -13.79 4.81
N SER A 9 5.04 -13.41 5.68
CA SER A 9 4.88 -13.58 7.11
C SER A 9 3.99 -12.46 7.65
N VAL A 10 3.46 -12.65 8.86
CA VAL A 10 2.67 -11.62 9.53
C VAL A 10 3.50 -10.35 9.72
N SER A 11 4.78 -10.51 10.06
CA SER A 11 5.69 -9.37 10.23
C SER A 11 5.85 -8.58 8.92
N GLU A 12 6.01 -9.30 7.80
CA GLU A 12 6.12 -8.65 6.49
C GLU A 12 4.84 -7.90 6.11
N GLU A 13 3.68 -8.52 6.33
CA GLU A 13 2.40 -7.88 6.05
C GLU A 13 2.22 -6.61 6.88
N ASN A 14 2.54 -6.68 8.17
CA ASN A 14 2.41 -5.52 9.06
C ASN A 14 3.35 -4.38 8.64
N GLN A 15 4.56 -4.71 8.23
CA GLN A 15 5.52 -3.72 7.77
C GLN A 15 5.06 -3.06 6.47
N MET A 16 4.57 -3.86 5.52
CA MET A 16 4.04 -3.37 4.26
C MET A 16 2.86 -2.43 4.50
N GLU A 17 1.93 -2.84 5.36
CA GLU A 17 0.75 -2.06 5.69
C GLU A 17 1.14 -0.70 6.28
N ARG A 18 2.03 -0.71 7.26
CA ARG A 18 2.46 0.54 7.91
C ARG A 18 3.13 1.48 6.93
N GLN A 19 4.06 0.97 6.12
CA GLN A 19 4.76 1.80 5.15
C GLN A 19 3.83 2.29 4.05
N ALA A 20 2.95 1.43 3.56
CA ALA A 20 2.01 1.81 2.50
C ALA A 20 1.07 2.92 2.97
N LYS A 21 0.56 2.82 4.20
CA LYS A 21 -0.32 3.86 4.74
C LYS A 21 0.39 5.21 4.82
N GLU A 22 1.64 5.22 5.28
CA GLU A 22 2.41 6.46 5.35
C GLU A 22 2.66 7.05 3.96
N MET A 23 2.98 6.21 2.99
CA MET A 23 3.21 6.65 1.61
C MET A 23 1.94 7.22 0.98
N VAL A 24 0.80 6.56 1.21
CA VAL A 24 -0.49 7.01 0.68
C VAL A 24 -0.87 8.37 1.28
N LYS A 25 -0.66 8.55 2.58
CA LYS A 25 -0.96 9.82 3.24
C LYS A 25 -0.20 10.99 2.61
N LYS A 26 1.01 10.74 2.09
CA LYS A 26 1.81 11.79 1.47
C LYS A 26 1.23 12.30 0.16
N VAL A 27 0.40 11.50 -0.51
CA VAL A 27 -0.20 11.91 -1.79
C VAL A 27 -1.64 12.37 -1.64
N LEU A 28 -2.23 12.25 -0.45
CA LEU A 28 -3.60 12.69 -0.21
C LEU A 28 -3.67 14.21 -0.02
N LYS A 29 -4.79 14.80 -0.46
CA LYS A 29 -5.06 16.24 -0.26
C LYS A 29 -5.27 16.56 1.20
N ALA A 30 -5.97 15.70 1.93
CA ALA A 30 -6.27 15.88 3.34
C ALA A 30 -5.90 14.60 4.10
N PRO A 31 -4.59 14.37 4.36
CA PRO A 31 -4.15 13.10 4.96
C PRO A 31 -4.71 12.84 6.35
N THR A 32 -5.07 13.87 7.11
CA THR A 32 -5.67 13.69 8.44
C THR A 32 -7.08 13.12 8.37
N THR A 33 -7.73 13.15 7.22
CA THR A 33 -9.07 12.58 7.02
C THR A 33 -9.03 11.14 6.50
N ALA A 34 -7.84 10.58 6.31
CA ALA A 34 -7.69 9.26 5.72
C ALA A 34 -8.33 8.17 6.59
N GLU A 35 -9.20 7.38 5.97
CA GLU A 35 -9.81 6.20 6.60
C GLU A 35 -9.53 5.01 5.70
N PHE A 36 -8.61 4.14 6.15
CA PHE A 36 -8.24 2.96 5.38
C PHE A 36 -9.26 1.86 5.58
N ASP A 37 -9.76 1.31 4.49
CA ASP A 37 -10.72 0.20 4.54
C ASP A 37 -9.95 -1.13 4.52
N TYR A 38 -9.62 -1.63 5.70
CA TYR A 38 -8.82 -2.84 5.85
C TYR A 38 -9.48 -4.07 5.23
N LYS A 39 -10.79 -4.05 5.04
CA LYS A 39 -11.50 -5.16 4.40
C LYS A 39 -11.12 -5.31 2.93
N THR A 40 -10.65 -4.24 2.30
CA THR A 40 -10.24 -4.27 0.90
C THR A 40 -8.76 -4.57 0.71
N PHE A 41 -8.01 -4.65 1.80
CA PHE A 41 -6.56 -4.89 1.72
C PHE A 41 -6.29 -6.31 1.25
N ARG A 42 -5.37 -6.42 0.28
CA ARG A 42 -4.91 -7.71 -0.23
C ARG A 42 -3.40 -7.68 -0.30
N TYR A 43 -2.79 -8.81 -0.01
CA TYR A 43 -1.34 -8.94 0.07
C TYR A 43 -0.91 -10.09 -0.84
N PHE A 44 0.13 -9.85 -1.63
CA PHE A 44 0.67 -10.84 -2.55
C PHE A 44 2.19 -10.85 -2.42
N LYS A 45 2.79 -12.00 -2.74
CA LYS A 45 4.25 -12.09 -2.83
C LYS A 45 4.60 -13.00 -3.99
N LEU A 46 5.52 -12.51 -4.84
CA LEU A 46 5.98 -13.26 -6.00
C LEU A 46 7.46 -12.93 -6.22
N ASN A 47 8.32 -13.96 -6.21
CA ASN A 47 9.76 -13.82 -6.42
C ASN A 47 10.39 -12.78 -5.50
N GLY A 48 9.98 -12.75 -4.23
CA GLY A 48 10.53 -11.83 -3.26
C GLY A 48 9.96 -10.41 -3.35
N ILE A 49 9.03 -10.16 -4.26
CA ILE A 49 8.36 -8.86 -4.37
C ILE A 49 7.00 -8.94 -3.68
N GLY A 50 6.83 -8.14 -2.64
CA GLY A 50 5.57 -8.05 -1.91
C GLY A 50 4.72 -6.92 -2.46
N THR A 51 3.42 -7.18 -2.64
CA THR A 51 2.47 -6.19 -3.13
C THR A 51 1.33 -6.06 -2.14
N ILE A 52 0.98 -4.82 -1.81
CA ILE A 52 -0.23 -4.52 -1.04
C ILE A 52 -1.15 -3.66 -1.90
N ILE A 53 -2.42 -4.02 -1.94
CA ILE A 53 -3.45 -3.21 -2.58
C ILE A 53 -4.56 -2.96 -1.57
N GLY A 54 -5.26 -1.86 -1.74
CA GLY A 54 -6.37 -1.52 -0.85
C GLY A 54 -7.05 -0.24 -1.27
N THR A 55 -7.99 0.19 -0.44
CA THR A 55 -8.68 1.47 -0.66
C THR A 55 -8.59 2.33 0.58
N VAL A 56 -8.67 3.64 0.36
CA VAL A 56 -8.68 4.66 1.40
C VAL A 56 -9.73 5.70 1.07
N ASP A 57 -10.50 6.10 2.06
CA ASP A 57 -11.45 7.19 1.95
C ASP A 57 -10.81 8.44 2.54
N SER A 58 -10.85 9.54 1.82
CA SER A 58 -10.29 10.80 2.30
C SER A 58 -11.00 11.97 1.65
N GLN A 59 -10.90 13.14 2.26
CA GLN A 59 -11.52 14.34 1.71
C GLN A 59 -10.70 14.88 0.54
N ASN A 60 -11.42 15.31 -0.50
CA ASN A 60 -10.81 16.04 -1.61
C ASN A 60 -10.70 17.53 -1.24
N SER A 61 -10.26 18.37 -2.18
CA SER A 61 -10.08 19.80 -1.94
C SER A 61 -11.39 20.54 -1.68
N PHE A 62 -12.53 19.92 -1.97
CA PHE A 62 -13.85 20.49 -1.70
C PHE A 62 -14.48 19.95 -0.41
N GLY A 63 -13.76 19.13 0.33
CA GLY A 63 -14.25 18.55 1.58
C GLY A 63 -15.13 17.31 1.44
N ALA A 64 -15.31 16.79 0.22
CA ALA A 64 -16.11 15.59 0.00
C ALA A 64 -15.24 14.35 0.19
N MET A 65 -15.79 13.34 0.88
CA MET A 65 -15.10 12.05 1.04
C MET A 65 -15.15 11.27 -0.26
N ILE A 66 -13.99 10.87 -0.75
CA ILE A 66 -13.88 10.03 -1.95
C ILE A 66 -13.03 8.81 -1.65
N ARG A 67 -13.35 7.71 -2.34
CA ARG A 67 -12.62 6.45 -2.19
C ARG A 67 -11.57 6.35 -3.29
N SER A 68 -10.35 6.01 -2.89
CA SER A 68 -9.22 5.92 -3.80
C SER A 68 -8.55 4.55 -3.65
N ASN A 69 -8.08 3.99 -4.77
CA ASN A 69 -7.35 2.73 -4.78
C ASN A 69 -5.85 3.01 -4.73
N PHE A 70 -5.11 2.16 -4.02
CA PHE A 70 -3.66 2.27 -3.98
C PHE A 70 -3.02 0.90 -4.15
N LYS A 71 -1.79 0.91 -4.63
CA LYS A 71 -0.96 -0.29 -4.77
C LYS A 71 0.48 0.11 -4.49
N VAL A 72 1.15 -0.65 -3.62
CA VAL A 72 2.55 -0.43 -3.32
C VAL A 72 3.28 -1.76 -3.39
N GLN A 73 4.45 -1.77 -4.01
CA GLN A 73 5.29 -2.95 -4.11
C GLN A 73 6.60 -2.72 -3.37
N PHE A 74 7.06 -3.77 -2.71
CA PHE A 74 8.26 -3.75 -1.88
C PHE A 74 9.19 -4.89 -2.26
N ASP A 75 10.49 -4.64 -2.16
CA ASP A 75 11.49 -5.70 -2.29
C ASP A 75 11.71 -6.31 -0.91
N CYS A 76 11.12 -7.48 -0.67
CA CYS A 76 11.20 -8.16 0.62
C CYS A 76 12.63 -8.63 0.94
N ASN A 77 13.48 -8.75 -0.07
CA ASN A 77 14.87 -9.17 0.09
C ASN A 77 15.82 -8.01 0.28
N ASP A 78 15.31 -6.77 0.25
CA ASP A 78 16.10 -5.55 0.42
C ASP A 78 15.44 -4.67 1.48
N ASN A 79 15.29 -5.22 2.70
CA ASN A 79 14.73 -4.52 3.86
C ASN A 79 13.36 -3.89 3.61
N MET A 80 12.52 -4.56 2.81
CA MET A 80 11.18 -4.08 2.46
C MET A 80 11.23 -2.71 1.81
N LYS A 81 12.20 -2.51 0.92
CA LYS A 81 12.35 -1.25 0.20
C LYS A 81 11.18 -1.04 -0.76
N PRO A 82 10.50 0.11 -0.70
CA PRO A 82 9.44 0.41 -1.69
C PRO A 82 10.06 0.57 -3.08
N ILE A 83 9.53 -0.17 -4.05
CA ILE A 83 10.06 -0.15 -5.43
C ILE A 83 9.04 0.37 -6.44
N HIS A 84 7.77 0.41 -6.08
CA HIS A 84 6.73 0.88 -6.98
C HIS A 84 5.51 1.31 -6.18
N MET A 85 4.87 2.38 -6.61
CA MET A 85 3.61 2.83 -6.02
C MET A 85 2.70 3.38 -7.10
N SER A 86 1.42 3.00 -7.06
CA SER A 86 0.41 3.65 -7.87
C SER A 86 -0.75 4.09 -6.99
N PHE A 87 -1.41 5.16 -7.39
CA PHE A 87 -2.53 5.74 -6.66
C PHE A 87 -3.58 6.18 -7.67
N GLU A 88 -4.79 5.63 -7.57
CA GLU A 88 -5.88 5.88 -8.52
C GLU A 88 -5.45 5.60 -9.97
N GLY A 89 -4.67 4.54 -10.18
CA GLY A 89 -4.20 4.17 -11.50
C GLY A 89 -3.02 4.98 -12.03
N ASN A 90 -2.55 5.96 -11.27
CA ASN A 90 -1.41 6.79 -11.67
C ASN A 90 -0.14 6.31 -10.96
N GLU A 91 0.91 6.05 -11.70
CA GLU A 91 2.18 5.67 -11.11
C GLU A 91 2.82 6.86 -10.41
N ILE A 92 3.18 6.67 -9.14
CA ILE A 92 3.87 7.68 -8.34
C ILE A 92 5.38 7.55 -8.53
N PHE A 93 5.86 6.30 -8.55
CA PHE A 93 7.26 5.99 -8.90
C PHE A 93 7.41 4.53 -9.29
#